data_0ba37afbc7a0c7a0944ec33f36139341
#
_entry.id   0ba37afbc7a0c7a0944ec33f36139341
#
_cell.length_a   1.000
_cell.length_b   1.000
_cell.length_c   1.000
_cell.angle_alpha   90.00
_cell.angle_beta   90.00
_cell.angle_gamma   90.00
#
_symmetry.space_group_name_H-M   'P 1'
#
loop_
_entity.id
_entity.type
_entity.pdbx_description
1 polymer ?
#
loop_
_entity_poly.entity_id
_entity_poly.type
_entity_poly.pdbx_seq_one_letter_code
_entity_poly.pdbx_strand_id
1 'polypeptide(L)'
;LMMEWGTEFYPQDLDKIPSERSFRRQAEKLPQAVIALMRYGEKAFTDKYIPYIERLYDDLQAYDVWIADNHTFDFITYCENNAQKTHRMYLTAFLDAKSGVLVGWNLTEQPDSHSTLLALRHAIKRFGVPKSVYFDNGSEFLTHDIGGRGHRTRKTWNADDIPPTILQLLDITMHNAIVRNAKAKPIERTFGTLKNHISRVIETFCGGTIIERPESLKYKLKYGIVPEDDQIRAALEILIDGDFNVDEYGGKERKYKGMTRIEVWNASIKYTTFREAKDEDLSLLLARTTRYQKIKRNGVYIELAGEKLWYSAEDAWKYQGEEVYVRYDPAEYK
;
A
#
# COMPACT_ATOMS: atom_id res chain seq x y z
N LEU A 1 -6.35 22.06 -40.93
CA LEU A 1 -5.93 20.66 -40.85
C LEU A 1 -6.58 19.83 -41.98
N MET A 2 -7.92 19.63 -42.06
CA MET A 2 -8.53 18.82 -43.09
C MET A 2 -8.44 19.45 -44.48
N MET A 3 -8.58 20.77 -44.61
CA MET A 3 -8.39 21.50 -45.89
C MET A 3 -6.93 21.41 -46.31
N GLU A 4 -5.98 21.61 -45.44
CA GLU A 4 -4.54 21.48 -45.69
C GLU A 4 -4.21 20.06 -46.17
N TRP A 5 -4.66 19.04 -45.43
CA TRP A 5 -4.47 17.65 -45.82
C TRP A 5 -5.14 17.31 -47.16
N GLY A 6 -6.39 17.78 -47.41
CA GLY A 6 -7.07 17.61 -48.65
C GLY A 6 -6.34 18.29 -49.83
N THR A 7 -5.78 19.48 -49.61
CA THR A 7 -5.00 20.19 -50.62
C THR A 7 -3.71 19.43 -51.00
N GLU A 8 -3.08 18.78 -50.02
CA GLU A 8 -1.85 18.03 -50.23
C GLU A 8 -2.09 16.68 -50.91
N PHE A 9 -3.09 15.92 -50.48
CA PHE A 9 -3.27 14.54 -50.92
C PHE A 9 -4.43 14.31 -51.91
N TYR A 10 -5.45 15.20 -51.93
CA TYR A 10 -6.66 15.05 -52.76
C TYR A 10 -7.13 16.40 -53.35
N PRO A 11 -6.27 17.10 -54.09
CA PRO A 11 -6.58 18.44 -54.60
C PRO A 11 -7.80 18.50 -55.55
N GLN A 12 -8.14 17.39 -56.22
CA GLN A 12 -9.30 17.29 -57.13
C GLN A 12 -10.63 17.11 -56.37
N ASP A 13 -10.64 16.84 -55.11
CA ASP A 13 -11.82 16.55 -54.30
C ASP A 13 -12.07 17.60 -53.19
N LEU A 14 -11.42 18.76 -53.27
CA LEU A 14 -11.53 19.81 -52.24
C LEU A 14 -12.95 20.32 -52.05
N ASP A 15 -13.74 20.37 -53.11
CA ASP A 15 -15.16 20.74 -53.11
C ASP A 15 -16.05 19.69 -52.43
N LYS A 16 -15.59 18.47 -52.30
CA LYS A 16 -16.28 17.36 -51.60
C LYS A 16 -16.00 17.32 -50.11
N ILE A 17 -15.04 18.12 -49.62
CA ILE A 17 -14.71 18.17 -48.18
C ILE A 17 -15.91 18.79 -47.45
N PRO A 18 -16.51 18.05 -46.49
CA PRO A 18 -17.63 18.55 -45.72
C PRO A 18 -17.24 19.77 -44.86
N SER A 19 -18.20 20.70 -44.68
CA SER A 19 -17.97 21.80 -43.75
C SER A 19 -17.72 21.31 -42.33
N GLU A 20 -17.00 22.09 -41.52
CA GLU A 20 -16.74 21.79 -40.10
C GLU A 20 -18.04 21.46 -39.34
N ARG A 21 -19.12 22.20 -39.62
CA ARG A 21 -20.43 21.98 -39.02
C ARG A 21 -21.01 20.60 -39.38
N SER A 22 -20.86 20.16 -40.65
CA SER A 22 -21.28 18.83 -41.08
C SER A 22 -20.46 17.73 -40.39
N PHE A 23 -19.16 17.95 -40.25
CA PHE A 23 -18.28 17.05 -39.53
C PHE A 23 -18.66 16.89 -38.04
N ARG A 24 -18.89 18.02 -37.34
CA ARG A 24 -19.33 18.02 -35.94
C ARG A 24 -20.65 17.27 -35.79
N ARG A 25 -21.62 17.53 -36.68
CA ARG A 25 -22.91 16.83 -36.67
C ARG A 25 -22.78 15.32 -36.86
N GLN A 26 -21.84 14.85 -37.68
CA GLN A 26 -21.59 13.42 -37.84
C GLN A 26 -20.85 12.84 -36.64
N ALA A 27 -19.88 13.56 -36.10
CA ALA A 27 -19.17 13.14 -34.88
C ALA A 27 -20.10 13.02 -33.66
N GLU A 28 -21.09 13.90 -33.55
CA GLU A 28 -22.09 13.85 -32.47
C GLU A 28 -23.02 12.63 -32.54
N LYS A 29 -23.15 12.00 -33.73
CA LYS A 29 -23.93 10.77 -33.92
C LYS A 29 -23.16 9.51 -33.48
N LEU A 30 -21.84 9.61 -33.29
CA LEU A 30 -21.04 8.49 -32.85
C LEU A 30 -21.34 8.16 -31.38
N PRO A 31 -21.34 6.87 -31.00
CA PRO A 31 -21.44 6.50 -29.60
C PRO A 31 -20.33 7.16 -28.77
N GLN A 32 -20.68 7.63 -27.58
CA GLN A 32 -19.74 8.32 -26.69
C GLN A 32 -18.49 7.46 -26.39
N ALA A 33 -18.66 6.15 -26.38
CA ALA A 33 -17.57 5.19 -26.22
C ALA A 33 -16.54 5.29 -27.37
N VAL A 34 -17.01 5.41 -28.61
CA VAL A 34 -16.14 5.56 -29.79
C VAL A 34 -15.42 6.92 -29.76
N ILE A 35 -16.13 7.98 -29.39
CA ILE A 35 -15.52 9.32 -29.22
C ILE A 35 -14.43 9.28 -28.15
N ALA A 36 -14.68 8.60 -27.02
CA ALA A 36 -13.70 8.47 -25.96
C ALA A 36 -12.44 7.72 -26.42
N LEU A 37 -12.62 6.61 -27.14
CA LEU A 37 -11.50 5.84 -27.71
C LEU A 37 -10.65 6.69 -28.66
N MET A 38 -11.30 7.41 -29.57
CA MET A 38 -10.61 8.17 -30.60
C MET A 38 -9.93 9.45 -30.07
N ARG A 39 -10.53 10.13 -29.08
CA ARG A 39 -9.97 11.38 -28.52
C ARG A 39 -9.00 11.18 -27.40
N TYR A 40 -9.24 10.21 -26.53
CA TYR A 40 -8.52 10.03 -25.27
C TYR A 40 -7.77 8.72 -25.19
N GLY A 41 -7.90 7.86 -26.23
CA GLY A 41 -7.17 6.58 -26.33
C GLY A 41 -7.81 5.43 -25.56
N GLU A 42 -7.19 4.26 -25.72
CA GLU A 42 -7.67 2.97 -25.20
C GLU A 42 -7.84 2.98 -23.66
N LYS A 43 -6.93 3.65 -22.95
CA LYS A 43 -7.02 3.73 -21.47
C LYS A 43 -8.31 4.42 -21.04
N ALA A 44 -8.63 5.58 -21.62
CA ALA A 44 -9.83 6.33 -21.26
C ALA A 44 -11.11 5.58 -21.64
N PHE A 45 -11.09 4.87 -22.78
CA PHE A 45 -12.19 3.99 -23.19
C PHE A 45 -12.39 2.84 -22.20
N THR A 46 -11.32 2.13 -21.87
CA THR A 46 -11.34 1.03 -20.91
C THR A 46 -11.83 1.50 -19.54
N ASP A 47 -11.35 2.64 -19.10
CA ASP A 47 -11.70 3.18 -17.79
C ASP A 47 -13.16 3.61 -17.66
N LYS A 48 -13.78 4.05 -18.74
CA LYS A 48 -15.12 4.64 -18.71
C LYS A 48 -16.22 3.73 -19.25
N TYR A 49 -15.91 2.85 -20.19
CA TYR A 49 -16.93 2.12 -20.96
C TYR A 49 -16.82 0.60 -20.88
N ILE A 50 -15.65 0.04 -20.55
CA ILE A 50 -15.54 -1.40 -20.38
C ILE A 50 -16.12 -1.76 -19.01
N PRO A 51 -17.08 -2.72 -18.94
CA PRO A 51 -17.55 -3.23 -17.66
C PRO A 51 -16.39 -3.78 -16.84
N TYR A 52 -16.32 -3.41 -15.59
CA TYR A 52 -15.37 -3.98 -14.65
C TYR A 52 -16.09 -4.99 -13.75
N ILE A 53 -15.36 -6.04 -13.38
CA ILE A 53 -15.87 -6.99 -12.38
C ILE A 53 -15.77 -6.28 -11.03
N GLU A 54 -16.93 -5.96 -10.44
CA GLU A 54 -16.97 -5.49 -9.06
C GLU A 54 -16.53 -6.65 -8.15
N ARG A 55 -15.52 -6.42 -7.33
CA ARG A 55 -15.12 -7.42 -6.32
C ARG A 55 -16.17 -7.44 -5.24
N LEU A 56 -16.90 -8.53 -5.15
CA LEU A 56 -17.82 -8.79 -4.06
C LEU A 56 -17.01 -9.40 -2.91
N TYR A 57 -17.08 -8.75 -1.77
CA TYR A 57 -16.48 -9.24 -0.51
C TYR A 57 -17.53 -9.90 0.37
N ASP A 58 -18.72 -10.17 -0.17
CA ASP A 58 -19.88 -10.68 0.56
C ASP A 58 -19.63 -12.09 1.12
N ASP A 59 -18.90 -12.93 0.37
CA ASP A 59 -18.55 -14.30 0.76
C ASP A 59 -17.38 -14.37 1.74
N LEU A 60 -16.64 -13.27 1.93
CA LEU A 60 -15.54 -13.22 2.88
C LEU A 60 -16.05 -13.14 4.31
N GLN A 61 -15.22 -13.61 5.22
CA GLN A 61 -15.34 -13.35 6.65
C GLN A 61 -14.22 -12.40 7.10
N ALA A 62 -14.40 -11.78 8.26
CA ALA A 62 -13.29 -11.07 8.88
C ALA A 62 -12.08 -12.02 8.99
N TYR A 63 -10.87 -11.53 8.77
CA TYR A 63 -9.65 -12.33 8.75
C TYR A 63 -9.27 -13.02 7.44
N ASP A 64 -10.21 -13.22 6.53
CA ASP A 64 -9.91 -13.97 5.31
C ASP A 64 -8.88 -13.20 4.45
N VAL A 65 -9.08 -11.91 4.29
CA VAL A 65 -8.20 -11.07 3.46
C VAL A 65 -7.98 -9.69 4.09
N TRP A 66 -6.73 -9.34 4.34
CA TRP A 66 -6.35 -7.97 4.64
C TRP A 66 -5.73 -7.30 3.42
N ILE A 67 -6.16 -6.10 3.11
CA ILE A 67 -5.68 -5.30 1.99
C ILE A 67 -4.71 -4.27 2.53
N ALA A 68 -3.51 -4.21 1.95
CA ALA A 68 -2.52 -3.20 2.31
C ALA A 68 -2.28 -2.21 1.18
N ASP A 69 -2.00 -0.97 1.58
CA ASP A 69 -1.60 0.09 0.67
C ASP A 69 -0.85 1.21 1.42
N ASN A 70 -0.18 2.08 0.67
CA ASN A 70 0.53 3.24 1.19
C ASN A 70 -0.19 4.53 0.81
N HIS A 71 -0.23 5.46 1.74
CA HIS A 71 -0.79 6.78 1.53
C HIS A 71 0.13 7.89 2.03
N THR A 72 0.33 8.93 1.22
CA THR A 72 1.07 10.12 1.65
C THR A 72 0.09 11.12 2.25
N PHE A 73 0.29 11.54 3.48
CA PHE A 73 -0.51 12.59 4.09
C PHE A 73 -0.24 13.96 3.46
N ASP A 74 -1.29 14.77 3.38
CA ASP A 74 -1.23 16.12 2.81
C ASP A 74 -1.00 17.18 3.89
N PHE A 75 -0.12 16.91 4.85
CA PHE A 75 0.37 17.86 5.85
C PHE A 75 1.87 17.69 6.07
N ILE A 76 2.48 18.66 6.72
CA ILE A 76 3.91 18.70 6.99
C ILE A 76 4.15 18.55 8.48
N THR A 77 5.14 17.75 8.85
CA THR A 77 5.59 17.51 10.23
C THR A 77 7.08 17.78 10.38
N TYR A 78 7.56 17.89 11.61
CA TYR A 78 8.98 17.82 11.91
C TYR A 78 9.44 16.36 11.99
N CYS A 79 10.62 16.12 11.42
CA CYS A 79 11.29 14.82 11.51
C CYS A 79 11.71 14.55 12.95
N GLU A 80 11.37 13.37 13.49
CA GLU A 80 11.67 12.95 14.86
C GLU A 80 13.15 13.10 15.23
N ASN A 81 14.05 12.83 14.30
CA ASN A 81 15.50 12.91 14.52
C ASN A 81 16.12 14.27 14.17
N ASN A 82 15.36 15.20 13.63
CA ASN A 82 15.84 16.52 13.22
C ASN A 82 14.71 17.55 13.17
N ALA A 83 14.48 18.24 14.27
CA ALA A 83 13.46 19.27 14.43
C ALA A 83 13.59 20.48 13.46
N GLN A 84 14.64 20.57 12.66
CA GLN A 84 14.80 21.59 11.62
C GLN A 84 14.38 21.08 10.23
N LYS A 85 14.23 19.77 10.07
CA LYS A 85 13.85 19.15 8.81
C LYS A 85 12.35 18.84 8.82
N THR A 86 11.62 19.46 7.91
CA THR A 86 10.21 19.15 7.70
C THR A 86 10.01 18.17 6.57
N HIS A 87 9.02 17.28 6.71
CA HIS A 87 8.68 16.27 5.70
C HIS A 87 7.17 16.02 5.66
N ARG A 88 6.74 15.17 4.72
CA ARG A 88 5.40 14.57 4.70
C ARG A 88 5.52 13.14 5.16
N MET A 89 4.58 12.71 5.99
CA MET A 89 4.53 11.33 6.47
C MET A 89 3.81 10.42 5.49
N TYR A 90 4.25 9.15 5.46
CA TYR A 90 3.59 8.07 4.75
C TYR A 90 2.92 7.13 5.74
N LEU A 91 1.68 6.81 5.48
CA LEU A 91 0.91 5.81 6.20
C LEU A 91 0.92 4.51 5.41
N THR A 92 1.49 3.46 5.96
CA THR A 92 1.27 2.08 5.50
C THR A 92 0.15 1.50 6.36
N ALA A 93 -0.94 1.02 5.74
CA ALA A 93 -2.10 0.55 6.47
C ALA A 93 -2.63 -0.78 5.95
N PHE A 94 -3.20 -1.59 6.85
CA PHE A 94 -3.91 -2.83 6.57
C PHE A 94 -5.39 -2.67 6.91
N LEU A 95 -6.25 -2.98 5.94
CA LEU A 95 -7.69 -2.93 6.03
C LEU A 95 -8.27 -4.33 5.91
N ASP A 96 -9.15 -4.73 6.80
CA ASP A 96 -9.91 -5.96 6.62
C ASP A 96 -10.92 -5.82 5.48
N ALA A 97 -10.85 -6.70 4.50
CA ALA A 97 -11.65 -6.62 3.28
C ALA A 97 -13.14 -6.79 3.55
N LYS A 98 -13.52 -7.53 4.58
CA LYS A 98 -14.92 -7.80 4.96
C LYS A 98 -15.54 -6.65 5.70
N SER A 99 -14.95 -6.26 6.80
CA SER A 99 -15.54 -5.29 7.74
C SER A 99 -15.19 -3.84 7.42
N GLY A 100 -14.09 -3.62 6.68
CA GLY A 100 -13.54 -2.29 6.48
C GLY A 100 -12.84 -1.73 7.71
N VAL A 101 -12.57 -2.54 8.74
CA VAL A 101 -11.78 -2.15 9.91
C VAL A 101 -10.33 -1.93 9.48
N LEU A 102 -9.75 -0.82 9.89
CA LEU A 102 -8.33 -0.56 9.77
C LEU A 102 -7.63 -1.29 10.91
N VAL A 103 -7.12 -2.50 10.60
CA VAL A 103 -6.59 -3.45 11.59
C VAL A 103 -5.19 -3.10 12.05
N GLY A 104 -4.40 -2.45 11.21
CA GLY A 104 -3.04 -2.04 11.58
C GLY A 104 -2.47 -0.98 10.65
N TRP A 105 -1.50 -0.25 11.18
CA TRP A 105 -0.86 0.83 10.45
C TRP A 105 0.52 1.14 11.02
N ASN A 106 1.33 1.85 10.23
CA ASN A 106 2.60 2.43 10.63
C ASN A 106 2.85 3.73 9.87
N LEU A 107 3.51 4.69 10.53
CA LEU A 107 3.92 5.98 9.96
C LEU A 107 5.42 6.03 9.76
N THR A 108 5.87 6.49 8.60
CA THR A 108 7.29 6.63 8.25
C THR A 108 7.56 7.86 7.40
N GLU A 109 8.83 8.26 7.29
CA GLU A 109 9.28 9.27 6.34
C GLU A 109 9.21 8.76 4.89
N GLN A 110 9.42 7.47 4.67
CA GLN A 110 9.36 6.82 3.36
C GLN A 110 8.80 5.41 3.49
N PRO A 111 7.93 4.97 2.56
CA PRO A 111 7.43 3.61 2.57
C PRO A 111 8.55 2.64 2.19
N ASP A 112 8.77 1.65 3.03
CA ASP A 112 9.70 0.56 2.82
C ASP A 112 9.14 -0.78 3.32
N SER A 113 9.86 -1.85 3.08
CA SER A 113 9.43 -3.18 3.52
C SER A 113 9.37 -3.32 5.04
N HIS A 114 10.24 -2.62 5.75
CA HIS A 114 10.23 -2.62 7.21
C HIS A 114 8.99 -1.94 7.77
N SER A 115 8.62 -0.78 7.21
CA SER A 115 7.36 -0.10 7.53
C SER A 115 6.14 -1.01 7.33
N THR A 116 6.13 -1.78 6.24
CA THR A 116 5.07 -2.75 5.95
C THR A 116 5.02 -3.85 7.01
N LEU A 117 6.16 -4.40 7.43
CA LEU A 117 6.23 -5.41 8.48
C LEU A 117 5.80 -4.87 9.84
N LEU A 118 6.16 -3.63 10.18
CA LEU A 118 5.71 -2.98 11.41
C LEU A 118 4.20 -2.73 11.41
N ALA A 119 3.62 -2.31 10.28
CA ALA A 119 2.18 -2.16 10.13
C ALA A 119 1.46 -3.51 10.26
N LEU A 120 2.00 -4.57 9.65
CA LEU A 120 1.47 -5.94 9.79
C LEU A 120 1.58 -6.45 11.23
N ARG A 121 2.71 -6.18 11.90
CA ARG A 121 2.90 -6.52 13.31
C ARG A 121 1.88 -5.82 14.21
N HIS A 122 1.64 -4.53 13.98
CA HIS A 122 0.63 -3.77 14.69
C HIS A 122 -0.76 -4.41 14.51
N ALA A 123 -1.11 -4.79 13.26
CA ALA A 123 -2.36 -5.47 12.95
C ALA A 123 -2.47 -6.83 13.65
N ILE A 124 -1.45 -7.67 13.52
CA ILE A 124 -1.43 -9.04 14.09
C ILE A 124 -1.51 -9.02 15.61
N LYS A 125 -0.80 -8.09 16.27
CA LYS A 125 -0.85 -7.95 17.72
C LYS A 125 -2.24 -7.65 18.25
N ARG A 126 -3.03 -6.88 17.49
CA ARG A 126 -4.36 -6.41 17.90
C ARG A 126 -5.49 -7.33 17.47
N PHE A 127 -5.38 -7.87 16.30
CA PHE A 127 -6.45 -8.61 15.63
C PHE A 127 -6.09 -10.07 15.33
N GLY A 128 -4.85 -10.53 15.59
CA GLY A 128 -4.34 -11.89 15.30
C GLY A 128 -3.87 -12.04 13.85
N VAL A 129 -3.59 -13.29 13.43
CA VAL A 129 -2.91 -13.55 12.15
C VAL A 129 -3.92 -13.83 11.04
N PRO A 130 -3.97 -13.05 9.94
CA PRO A 130 -4.94 -13.25 8.86
C PRO A 130 -4.63 -14.50 8.03
N LYS A 131 -5.61 -15.00 7.28
CA LYS A 131 -5.39 -16.10 6.33
C LYS A 131 -4.63 -15.63 5.09
N SER A 132 -4.90 -14.43 4.62
CA SER A 132 -4.22 -13.87 3.46
C SER A 132 -4.08 -12.37 3.51
N VAL A 133 -3.10 -11.87 2.76
CA VAL A 133 -2.88 -10.43 2.52
C VAL A 133 -2.90 -10.15 1.02
N TYR A 134 -3.46 -9.00 0.69
CA TYR A 134 -3.54 -8.51 -0.68
C TYR A 134 -2.74 -7.21 -0.81
N PHE A 135 -1.68 -7.24 -1.60
CA PHE A 135 -0.82 -6.09 -1.89
C PHE A 135 -1.05 -5.56 -3.30
N ASP A 136 -0.69 -4.30 -3.50
CA ASP A 136 -0.42 -3.85 -4.86
C ASP A 136 0.97 -4.32 -5.31
N ASN A 137 1.38 -3.91 -6.55
CA ASN A 137 2.70 -4.26 -7.06
C ASN A 137 3.78 -3.23 -6.65
N GLY A 138 3.60 -2.50 -5.57
CA GLY A 138 4.60 -1.62 -5.00
C GLY A 138 5.88 -2.37 -4.63
N SER A 139 7.03 -1.76 -4.86
CA SER A 139 8.34 -2.40 -4.62
C SER A 139 8.54 -2.78 -3.15
N GLU A 140 7.96 -2.02 -2.25
CA GLU A 140 8.01 -2.21 -0.80
C GLU A 140 7.28 -3.48 -0.33
N PHE A 141 6.22 -3.89 -1.06
CA PHE A 141 5.46 -5.10 -0.76
C PHE A 141 6.04 -6.36 -1.40
N LEU A 142 6.84 -6.20 -2.47
CA LEU A 142 7.41 -7.31 -3.24
C LEU A 142 8.81 -7.71 -2.81
N THR A 143 9.26 -7.27 -1.64
CA THR A 143 10.58 -7.66 -1.12
C THR A 143 10.62 -9.12 -0.68
N HIS A 144 11.83 -9.69 -0.64
CA HIS A 144 12.02 -11.06 -0.17
C HIS A 144 11.62 -11.24 1.30
N ASP A 145 11.80 -10.21 2.13
CA ASP A 145 11.47 -10.29 3.55
C ASP A 145 9.96 -10.50 3.78
N ILE A 146 9.11 -9.87 2.97
CA ILE A 146 7.65 -9.96 3.11
C ILE A 146 7.14 -11.26 2.50
N GLY A 147 7.26 -11.44 1.20
CA GLY A 147 6.66 -12.59 0.51
C GLY A 147 6.83 -12.53 -1.00
N GLY A 148 7.35 -11.42 -1.51
CA GLY A 148 7.55 -11.21 -2.94
C GLY A 148 8.87 -11.81 -3.44
N ARG A 149 8.93 -12.03 -4.77
CA ARG A 149 10.16 -12.47 -5.44
C ARG A 149 11.12 -11.30 -5.75
N GLY A 150 10.81 -10.09 -5.28
CA GLY A 150 11.49 -8.86 -5.68
C GLY A 150 11.16 -8.42 -7.11
N HIS A 151 11.29 -7.13 -7.40
CA HIS A 151 11.06 -6.56 -8.74
C HIS A 151 12.10 -7.03 -9.79
N ARG A 152 13.23 -7.55 -9.33
CA ARG A 152 14.32 -8.02 -10.18
C ARG A 152 14.64 -9.47 -9.86
N THR A 153 13.80 -10.38 -10.32
CA THR A 153 14.20 -11.79 -10.48
C THR A 153 15.38 -11.82 -11.42
N ARG A 154 16.59 -11.91 -10.87
CA ARG A 154 17.72 -12.36 -11.67
C ARG A 154 17.39 -13.79 -12.08
N LYS A 155 17.38 -14.07 -13.37
CA LYS A 155 17.13 -15.38 -14.00
C LYS A 155 18.01 -16.55 -13.50
N THR A 156 18.87 -16.32 -12.53
CA THR A 156 19.94 -17.21 -12.05
C THR A 156 19.70 -17.80 -10.65
N TRP A 157 18.53 -17.59 -10.05
CA TRP A 157 18.29 -18.13 -8.71
C TRP A 157 17.34 -19.31 -8.78
N ASN A 158 17.79 -20.48 -8.28
CA ASN A 158 16.91 -21.59 -8.02
C ASN A 158 15.96 -21.21 -6.86
N ALA A 159 14.73 -21.68 -6.92
CA ALA A 159 13.73 -21.39 -5.87
C ALA A 159 14.18 -21.91 -4.49
N ASP A 160 15.02 -22.94 -4.48
CA ASP A 160 15.56 -23.58 -3.28
C ASP A 160 16.66 -22.75 -2.57
N ASP A 161 17.20 -21.74 -3.26
CA ASP A 161 18.27 -20.89 -2.72
C ASP A 161 17.74 -19.66 -1.93
N ILE A 162 16.43 -19.56 -1.76
CA ILE A 162 15.79 -18.40 -1.14
C ILE A 162 15.21 -18.81 0.21
N PRO A 163 15.60 -18.14 1.33
CA PRO A 163 14.99 -18.39 2.62
C PRO A 163 13.47 -18.18 2.61
N PRO A 164 12.71 -18.93 3.43
CA PRO A 164 11.28 -18.74 3.52
C PRO A 164 10.96 -17.31 3.98
N THR A 165 9.99 -16.71 3.31
CA THR A 165 9.54 -15.35 3.61
C THR A 165 8.79 -15.30 4.94
N ILE A 166 8.64 -14.09 5.51
CA ILE A 166 7.91 -13.91 6.78
C ILE A 166 6.46 -14.36 6.64
N LEU A 167 5.81 -14.05 5.52
CA LEU A 167 4.42 -14.49 5.28
C LEU A 167 4.30 -16.02 5.20
N GLN A 168 5.26 -16.70 4.57
CA GLN A 168 5.29 -18.16 4.53
C GLN A 168 5.45 -18.79 5.91
N LEU A 169 6.29 -18.20 6.75
CA LEU A 169 6.50 -18.69 8.11
C LEU A 169 5.27 -18.47 9.00
N LEU A 170 4.54 -17.40 8.75
CA LEU A 170 3.29 -17.10 9.44
C LEU A 170 2.09 -17.83 8.80
N ASP A 171 2.30 -18.67 7.77
CA ASP A 171 1.24 -19.33 7.02
C ASP A 171 0.17 -18.34 6.51
N ILE A 172 0.63 -17.20 6.01
CA ILE A 172 -0.21 -16.15 5.40
C ILE A 172 -0.07 -16.24 3.89
N THR A 173 -1.17 -16.45 3.19
CA THR A 173 -1.18 -16.45 1.72
C THR A 173 -1.06 -15.02 1.18
N MET A 174 -0.12 -14.79 0.28
CA MET A 174 0.06 -13.50 -0.38
C MET A 174 -0.66 -13.45 -1.72
N HIS A 175 -1.47 -12.44 -1.92
CA HIS A 175 -2.11 -12.11 -3.20
C HIS A 175 -1.60 -10.75 -3.71
N ASN A 176 -1.29 -10.69 -5.00
CA ASN A 176 -0.87 -9.45 -5.66
C ASN A 176 -1.96 -8.92 -6.59
N ALA A 177 -2.05 -7.61 -6.71
CA ALA A 177 -2.94 -6.98 -7.66
C ALA A 177 -2.54 -7.36 -9.11
N ILE A 178 -3.54 -7.66 -9.94
CA ILE A 178 -3.31 -7.82 -11.37
C ILE A 178 -2.95 -6.43 -11.92
N VAL A 179 -1.82 -6.36 -12.63
CA VAL A 179 -1.34 -5.13 -13.26
C VAL A 179 -2.44 -4.51 -14.13
N ARG A 180 -2.68 -3.20 -13.98
CA ARG A 180 -3.71 -2.41 -14.68
C ARG A 180 -5.16 -2.65 -14.27
N ASN A 181 -5.45 -3.38 -13.21
CA ASN A 181 -6.80 -3.52 -12.67
C ASN A 181 -6.93 -2.83 -11.29
N ALA A 182 -6.51 -1.58 -11.22
CA ALA A 182 -6.50 -0.77 -10.00
C ALA A 182 -7.90 -0.29 -9.56
N LYS A 183 -8.95 -0.59 -10.34
CA LYS A 183 -10.29 -0.08 -10.05
C LYS A 183 -10.84 -0.72 -8.77
N ALA A 184 -11.14 0.15 -7.80
CA ALA A 184 -11.89 -0.12 -6.58
C ALA A 184 -11.21 -1.01 -5.53
N LYS A 185 -10.02 -0.63 -5.05
CA LYS A 185 -9.55 -1.10 -3.76
C LYS A 185 -10.34 -0.39 -2.65
N PRO A 186 -10.97 -1.10 -1.71
CA PRO A 186 -11.66 -0.47 -0.57
C PRO A 186 -10.74 0.46 0.22
N ILE A 187 -9.45 0.14 0.34
CA ILE A 187 -8.46 0.91 1.08
C ILE A 187 -8.22 2.31 0.47
N GLU A 188 -8.38 2.49 -0.84
CA GLU A 188 -8.24 3.82 -1.47
C GLU A 188 -9.35 4.78 -1.00
N ARG A 189 -10.58 4.27 -0.82
CA ARG A 189 -11.68 5.05 -0.23
C ARG A 189 -11.41 5.38 1.23
N THR A 190 -10.86 4.43 1.97
CA THR A 190 -10.43 4.60 3.36
C THR A 190 -9.42 5.72 3.47
N PHE A 191 -8.39 5.73 2.62
CA PHE A 191 -7.41 6.82 2.61
C PHE A 191 -8.03 8.17 2.22
N GLY A 192 -8.99 8.19 1.29
CA GLY A 192 -9.76 9.39 0.98
C GLY A 192 -10.52 9.94 2.18
N THR A 193 -11.11 9.07 2.99
CA THR A 193 -11.78 9.44 4.24
C THR A 193 -10.79 9.94 5.28
N LEU A 194 -9.69 9.20 5.53
CA LEU A 194 -8.63 9.62 6.45
C LEU A 194 -7.99 10.95 6.03
N LYS A 195 -7.75 11.17 4.74
CA LYS A 195 -7.26 12.45 4.21
C LYS A 195 -8.19 13.60 4.57
N ASN A 196 -9.49 13.42 4.37
CA ASN A 196 -10.47 14.48 4.63
C ASN A 196 -10.65 14.76 6.13
N HIS A 197 -10.63 13.74 6.97
CA HIS A 197 -10.86 13.88 8.41
C HIS A 197 -9.59 14.32 9.14
N ILE A 198 -8.41 13.85 8.72
CA ILE A 198 -7.15 14.08 9.44
C ILE A 198 -6.36 15.22 8.81
N SER A 199 -6.01 15.10 7.52
CA SER A 199 -5.07 16.05 6.91
C SER A 199 -5.60 17.48 6.91
N ARG A 200 -6.90 17.67 6.72
CA ARG A 200 -7.49 19.02 6.67
C ARG A 200 -7.59 19.71 8.01
N VAL A 201 -7.62 18.95 9.10
CA VAL A 201 -7.72 19.48 10.47
C VAL A 201 -6.36 19.92 10.98
N ILE A 202 -5.28 19.34 10.47
CA ILE A 202 -3.92 19.68 10.88
C ILE A 202 -3.52 21.05 10.30
N GLU A 203 -2.98 21.92 11.16
CA GLU A 203 -2.64 23.29 10.79
C GLU A 203 -1.64 23.41 9.63
N THR A 204 -0.77 22.42 9.46
CA THR A 204 0.23 22.35 8.39
C THR A 204 -0.26 21.65 7.14
N PHE A 205 -1.57 21.59 6.93
CA PHE A 205 -2.15 21.07 5.70
C PHE A 205 -1.53 21.74 4.46
N CYS A 206 -0.99 20.91 3.55
CA CYS A 206 -0.29 21.39 2.35
C CYS A 206 -1.03 21.09 1.04
N GLY A 207 -2.15 20.35 1.10
CA GLY A 207 -2.90 19.91 -0.06
C GLY A 207 -2.20 18.81 -0.88
N GLY A 208 -2.97 18.05 -1.63
CA GLY A 208 -2.46 17.07 -2.59
C GLY A 208 -1.89 17.71 -3.85
N THR A 209 -2.34 18.91 -4.18
CA THR A 209 -1.92 19.68 -5.34
C THR A 209 -1.50 21.10 -4.94
N ILE A 210 -0.79 21.79 -5.85
CA ILE A 210 -0.38 23.19 -5.65
C ILE A 210 -1.60 24.10 -5.48
N ILE A 211 -2.71 23.80 -6.15
CA ILE A 211 -3.95 24.59 -6.10
C ILE A 211 -4.64 24.49 -4.73
N GLU A 212 -4.54 23.32 -4.08
CA GLU A 212 -5.14 23.08 -2.76
C GLU A 212 -4.30 23.65 -1.61
N ARG A 213 -3.07 24.13 -1.89
CA ARG A 213 -2.12 24.58 -0.88
C ARG A 213 -2.59 25.89 -0.25
N PRO A 214 -2.81 25.95 1.09
CA PRO A 214 -3.17 27.19 1.77
C PRO A 214 -2.04 28.24 1.68
N GLU A 215 -2.39 29.49 1.42
CA GLU A 215 -1.42 30.60 1.42
C GLU A 215 -0.75 30.79 2.79
N SER A 216 -1.48 30.49 3.88
CA SER A 216 -0.99 30.57 5.26
C SER A 216 0.11 29.56 5.59
N LEU A 217 0.29 28.50 4.78
CA LEU A 217 1.26 27.44 5.07
C LEU A 217 2.69 27.96 5.21
N LYS A 218 3.11 28.90 4.36
CA LYS A 218 4.46 29.51 4.45
C LYS A 218 4.69 30.18 5.78
N TYR A 219 3.68 30.89 6.29
CA TYR A 219 3.73 31.54 7.59
C TYR A 219 3.82 30.51 8.72
N LYS A 220 3.00 29.51 8.71
CA LYS A 220 2.98 28.42 9.71
C LYS A 220 4.31 27.68 9.78
N LEU A 221 4.89 27.35 8.63
CA LEU A 221 6.22 26.70 8.58
C LEU A 221 7.35 27.62 9.09
N LYS A 222 7.24 28.94 8.85
CA LYS A 222 8.27 29.88 9.27
C LYS A 222 8.27 30.13 10.78
N TYR A 223 7.12 30.12 11.42
CA TYR A 223 6.95 30.44 12.84
C TYR A 223 6.85 29.25 13.76
N GLY A 224 7.11 28.05 13.26
CA GLY A 224 7.27 26.84 14.07
C GLY A 224 5.97 26.20 14.59
N ILE A 225 4.83 26.52 13.98
CA ILE A 225 3.55 25.84 14.28
C ILE A 225 3.47 24.54 13.44
N VAL A 226 4.45 23.67 13.60
CA VAL A 226 4.54 22.41 12.86
C VAL A 226 4.49 21.27 13.88
N PRO A 227 3.56 20.33 13.76
CA PRO A 227 3.47 19.20 14.69
C PRO A 227 4.67 18.26 14.55
N GLU A 228 5.01 17.59 15.63
CA GLU A 228 6.00 16.52 15.65
C GLU A 228 5.38 15.20 15.20
N ASP A 229 6.19 14.29 14.65
CA ASP A 229 5.73 12.99 14.16
C ASP A 229 5.00 12.18 15.23
N ASP A 230 5.49 12.18 16.48
CA ASP A 230 4.87 11.47 17.60
C ASP A 230 3.50 12.01 17.99
N GLN A 231 3.31 13.32 17.88
CA GLN A 231 1.99 13.92 18.12
C GLN A 231 0.97 13.45 17.07
N ILE A 232 1.41 13.32 15.82
CA ILE A 232 0.58 12.76 14.74
C ILE A 232 0.29 11.29 14.97
N ARG A 233 1.27 10.49 15.42
CA ARG A 233 1.05 9.06 15.76
C ARG A 233 -0.04 8.91 16.81
N ALA A 234 0.08 9.64 17.92
CA ALA A 234 -0.91 9.61 19.01
C ALA A 234 -2.31 10.06 18.55
N ALA A 235 -2.38 11.12 17.75
CA ALA A 235 -3.64 11.60 17.19
C ALA A 235 -4.30 10.57 16.24
N LEU A 236 -3.50 9.90 15.40
CA LEU A 236 -3.99 8.86 14.50
C LEU A 236 -4.52 7.64 15.22
N GLU A 237 -3.89 7.20 16.28
CA GLU A 237 -4.36 6.08 17.09
C GLU A 237 -5.77 6.35 17.63
N ILE A 238 -5.97 7.54 18.21
CA ILE A 238 -7.28 7.97 18.73
C ILE A 238 -8.32 8.06 17.60
N LEU A 239 -7.97 8.65 16.46
CA LEU A 239 -8.90 8.85 15.35
C LEU A 239 -9.27 7.54 14.65
N ILE A 240 -8.32 6.62 14.49
CA ILE A 240 -8.59 5.33 13.85
C ILE A 240 -9.50 4.48 14.73
N ASP A 241 -9.21 4.38 16.02
CA ASP A 241 -9.94 3.50 16.92
C ASP A 241 -11.23 4.14 17.45
N GLY A 242 -11.19 5.44 17.74
CA GLY A 242 -12.31 6.16 18.36
C GLY A 242 -13.31 6.75 17.35
N ASP A 243 -12.92 6.93 16.08
CA ASP A 243 -13.77 7.53 15.06
C ASP A 243 -13.91 6.59 13.86
N PHE A 244 -12.82 6.31 13.13
CA PHE A 244 -12.90 5.57 11.87
C PHE A 244 -13.44 4.13 12.05
N ASN A 245 -12.92 3.34 12.99
CA ASN A 245 -13.32 1.94 13.16
C ASN A 245 -14.73 1.79 13.78
N VAL A 246 -15.21 2.81 14.48
CA VAL A 246 -16.56 2.86 15.06
C VAL A 246 -17.59 3.58 14.18
N ASP A 247 -17.18 4.12 13.04
CA ASP A 247 -18.07 4.72 12.05
C ASP A 247 -18.85 3.65 11.26
N GLU A 248 -19.92 4.05 10.58
CA GLU A 248 -20.86 3.16 9.90
C GLU A 248 -20.16 2.30 8.83
N TYR A 249 -20.53 1.04 8.77
CA TYR A 249 -20.07 0.10 7.75
C TYR A 249 -20.55 0.50 6.37
N GLY A 250 -19.63 0.76 5.46
CA GLY A 250 -19.91 1.20 4.09
C GLY A 250 -20.20 0.09 3.08
N GLY A 251 -20.33 -1.17 3.50
CA GLY A 251 -20.61 -2.31 2.62
C GLY A 251 -22.07 -2.42 2.22
N LYS A 252 -22.35 -3.26 1.22
CA LYS A 252 -23.70 -3.39 0.61
C LYS A 252 -24.56 -4.46 1.28
N GLU A 253 -24.03 -5.24 2.20
CA GLU A 253 -24.75 -6.36 2.84
C GLU A 253 -25.85 -5.87 3.78
N ARG A 254 -27.08 -6.22 3.45
CA ARG A 254 -28.28 -5.80 4.24
C ARG A 254 -28.25 -6.22 5.69
N LYS A 255 -27.64 -7.38 6.00
CA LYS A 255 -27.56 -7.92 7.38
C LYS A 255 -26.71 -7.06 8.32
N TYR A 256 -25.81 -6.22 7.74
CA TYR A 256 -24.92 -5.36 8.51
C TYR A 256 -25.31 -3.87 8.43
N LYS A 257 -26.47 -3.56 7.86
CA LYS A 257 -26.94 -2.17 7.71
C LYS A 257 -27.10 -1.52 9.08
N GLY A 258 -26.50 -0.35 9.26
CA GLY A 258 -26.53 0.43 10.50
C GLY A 258 -25.57 -0.06 11.59
N MET A 259 -24.74 -1.07 11.29
CA MET A 259 -23.66 -1.51 12.17
C MET A 259 -22.39 -0.69 11.89
N THR A 260 -21.55 -0.56 12.90
CA THR A 260 -20.21 0.00 12.75
C THR A 260 -19.25 -1.03 12.14
N ARG A 261 -18.10 -0.58 11.62
CA ARG A 261 -17.07 -1.48 11.07
C ARG A 261 -16.62 -2.52 12.08
N ILE A 262 -16.37 -2.13 13.33
CA ILE A 262 -15.93 -3.05 14.37
C ILE A 262 -17.05 -4.02 14.80
N GLU A 263 -18.31 -3.62 14.75
CA GLU A 263 -19.45 -4.53 14.99
C GLU A 263 -19.57 -5.58 13.89
N VAL A 264 -19.35 -5.20 12.62
CA VAL A 264 -19.29 -6.14 11.48
C VAL A 264 -18.12 -7.11 11.63
N TRP A 265 -16.95 -6.61 12.06
CA TRP A 265 -15.82 -7.45 12.40
C TRP A 265 -16.22 -8.51 13.45
N ASN A 266 -16.72 -8.08 14.57
CA ASN A 266 -17.11 -8.95 15.68
C ASN A 266 -18.22 -9.95 15.30
N ALA A 267 -19.15 -9.55 14.45
CA ALA A 267 -20.21 -10.42 13.96
C ALA A 267 -19.68 -11.47 12.99
N SER A 268 -18.73 -11.09 12.12
CA SER A 268 -18.15 -11.95 11.10
C SER A 268 -17.12 -12.93 11.64
N ILE A 269 -16.33 -12.54 12.64
CA ILE A 269 -15.27 -13.38 13.22
C ILE A 269 -15.80 -14.67 13.86
N LYS A 270 -17.06 -14.69 14.25
CA LYS A 270 -17.71 -15.90 14.83
C LYS A 270 -17.74 -17.09 13.87
N TYR A 271 -17.59 -16.87 12.58
CA TYR A 271 -17.67 -17.87 11.52
C TYR A 271 -16.29 -18.25 10.95
N THR A 272 -15.22 -17.73 11.52
CA THR A 272 -13.86 -18.02 11.06
C THR A 272 -13.02 -18.66 12.16
N THR A 273 -11.98 -19.41 11.74
CA THR A 273 -10.98 -19.92 12.68
C THR A 273 -10.03 -18.79 13.05
N PHE A 274 -10.09 -18.36 14.29
CA PHE A 274 -9.20 -17.34 14.82
C PHE A 274 -7.82 -17.93 15.13
N ARG A 275 -6.75 -17.29 14.65
CA ARG A 275 -5.37 -17.62 14.98
C ARG A 275 -4.75 -16.49 15.80
N GLU A 276 -4.63 -16.69 17.10
CA GLU A 276 -3.95 -15.77 17.99
C GLU A 276 -2.47 -15.65 17.63
N ALA A 277 -1.94 -14.46 17.72
CA ALA A 277 -0.51 -14.21 17.52
C ALA A 277 0.29 -14.70 18.73
N LYS A 278 1.34 -15.47 18.48
CA LYS A 278 2.34 -15.84 19.48
C LYS A 278 3.45 -14.79 19.53
N ASP A 279 4.16 -14.71 20.64
CA ASP A 279 5.32 -13.81 20.76
C ASP A 279 6.39 -14.10 19.71
N GLU A 280 6.56 -15.36 19.33
CA GLU A 280 7.44 -15.78 18.26
C GLU A 280 7.03 -15.20 16.91
N ASP A 281 5.72 -15.22 16.59
CA ASP A 281 5.17 -14.62 15.36
C ASP A 281 5.45 -13.10 15.31
N LEU A 282 5.28 -12.41 16.45
CA LEU A 282 5.52 -10.98 16.56
C LEU A 282 7.02 -10.63 16.45
N SER A 283 7.90 -11.51 16.94
CA SER A 283 9.34 -11.35 16.81
C SER A 283 9.83 -11.55 15.39
N LEU A 284 9.24 -12.50 14.64
CA LEU A 284 9.53 -12.69 13.22
C LEU A 284 9.29 -11.45 12.38
N LEU A 285 8.26 -10.65 12.71
CA LEU A 285 7.90 -9.43 11.99
C LEU A 285 8.88 -8.26 12.20
N LEU A 286 9.77 -8.34 13.19
CA LEU A 286 10.84 -7.37 13.40
C LEU A 286 12.11 -7.76 12.65
N ALA A 287 12.28 -9.04 12.36
CA ALA A 287 13.53 -9.56 11.86
C ALA A 287 13.69 -9.36 10.33
N ARG A 288 14.92 -9.04 9.92
CA ARG A 288 15.36 -9.13 8.53
C ARG A 288 16.08 -10.46 8.30
N THR A 289 16.06 -10.93 7.07
CA THR A 289 16.66 -12.20 6.67
C THR A 289 17.84 -11.98 5.73
N THR A 290 18.99 -12.58 6.00
CA THR A 290 20.09 -12.61 5.04
C THR A 290 19.80 -13.63 3.93
N ARG A 291 20.63 -13.60 2.87
CA ARG A 291 20.70 -14.72 1.92
C ARG A 291 21.32 -15.94 2.61
N TYR A 292 21.17 -17.11 2.00
CA TYR A 292 21.93 -18.28 2.39
C TYR A 292 23.43 -17.99 2.29
N GLN A 293 24.15 -18.41 3.31
CA GLN A 293 25.60 -18.29 3.42
C GLN A 293 26.15 -19.53 4.12
N LYS A 294 27.38 -19.92 3.77
CA LYS A 294 28.04 -21.03 4.44
C LYS A 294 28.63 -20.58 5.78
N ILE A 295 28.44 -21.38 6.80
CA ILE A 295 29.08 -21.17 8.11
C ILE A 295 30.59 -21.32 7.90
N LYS A 296 31.34 -20.24 8.16
CA LYS A 296 32.79 -20.19 8.09
C LYS A 296 33.38 -20.37 9.45
N ARG A 297 34.74 -20.46 9.53
CA ARG A 297 35.47 -20.51 10.82
C ARG A 297 35.10 -19.34 11.76
N ASN A 298 34.80 -18.18 11.20
CA ASN A 298 34.37 -16.99 11.95
C ASN A 298 32.85 -16.92 12.17
N GLY A 299 32.11 -17.99 11.81
CA GLY A 299 30.65 -18.04 11.86
C GLY A 299 29.97 -17.51 10.63
N VAL A 300 28.91 -16.74 10.82
CA VAL A 300 28.06 -16.10 9.82
C VAL A 300 28.18 -14.58 9.89
N TYR A 301 27.77 -13.86 8.85
CA TYR A 301 27.80 -12.40 8.89
C TYR A 301 26.45 -11.79 8.50
N ILE A 302 26.20 -10.60 9.02
CA ILE A 302 25.18 -9.68 8.53
C ILE A 302 25.88 -8.44 7.96
N GLU A 303 25.24 -7.79 6.99
CA GLU A 303 25.77 -6.57 6.38
C GLU A 303 24.88 -5.39 6.78
N LEU A 304 25.40 -4.46 7.56
CA LEU A 304 24.75 -3.25 8.03
C LEU A 304 25.56 -2.03 7.59
N ALA A 305 24.92 -1.08 6.95
CA ALA A 305 25.54 0.17 6.48
C ALA A 305 26.83 -0.04 5.64
N GLY A 306 26.94 -1.18 4.95
CA GLY A 306 28.11 -1.54 4.14
C GLY A 306 29.22 -2.25 4.91
N GLU A 307 29.06 -2.46 6.20
CA GLU A 307 30.01 -3.20 7.04
C GLU A 307 29.52 -4.63 7.31
N LYS A 308 30.46 -5.58 7.38
CA LYS A 308 30.18 -6.98 7.69
C LYS A 308 30.44 -7.24 9.18
N LEU A 309 29.36 -7.52 9.91
CA LEU A 309 29.42 -7.92 11.31
C LEU A 309 29.36 -9.44 11.39
N TRP A 310 30.35 -10.04 12.05
CA TRP A 310 30.47 -11.50 12.17
C TRP A 310 29.92 -11.98 13.49
N TYR A 311 29.17 -13.07 13.44
CA TYR A 311 28.55 -13.71 14.60
C TYR A 311 28.89 -15.20 14.60
N SER A 312 29.28 -15.70 15.78
CA SER A 312 29.56 -17.11 15.98
C SER A 312 28.98 -17.56 17.32
N ALA A 313 28.60 -18.81 17.41
CA ALA A 313 28.22 -19.47 18.65
C ALA A 313 29.27 -20.52 19.03
N GLU A 314 29.33 -20.92 20.30
CA GLU A 314 30.27 -21.94 20.78
C GLU A 314 30.21 -23.24 20.00
N ASP A 315 29.01 -23.62 19.56
CA ASP A 315 28.75 -24.83 18.80
C ASP A 315 28.80 -24.67 17.26
N ALA A 316 29.06 -23.46 16.72
CA ALA A 316 29.06 -23.17 15.30
C ALA A 316 30.04 -24.05 14.49
N TRP A 317 31.11 -24.53 15.12
CA TRP A 317 32.09 -25.43 14.53
C TRP A 317 31.50 -26.77 14.06
N LYS A 318 30.40 -27.25 14.70
CA LYS A 318 29.70 -28.49 14.35
C LYS A 318 29.02 -28.40 13.00
N TYR A 319 28.66 -27.19 12.58
CA TYR A 319 27.87 -26.90 11.36
C TYR A 319 28.73 -26.19 10.30
N GLN A 320 30.07 -26.18 10.46
CA GLN A 320 30.96 -25.50 9.53
C GLN A 320 30.82 -26.09 8.11
N GLY A 321 30.53 -25.23 7.13
CA GLY A 321 30.32 -25.61 5.73
C GLY A 321 28.85 -25.81 5.35
N GLU A 322 27.96 -25.91 6.33
CA GLU A 322 26.51 -25.95 6.06
C GLU A 322 25.99 -24.60 5.58
N GLU A 323 24.96 -24.63 4.79
CA GLU A 323 24.27 -23.43 4.29
C GLU A 323 23.16 -23.01 5.24
N VAL A 324 23.25 -21.79 5.73
CA VAL A 324 22.29 -21.19 6.67
C VAL A 324 21.93 -19.78 6.25
N TYR A 325 20.81 -19.28 6.72
CA TYR A 325 20.48 -17.87 6.69
C TYR A 325 20.33 -17.32 8.12
N VAL A 326 20.60 -16.03 8.29
CA VAL A 326 20.52 -15.35 9.58
C VAL A 326 19.30 -14.46 9.59
N ARG A 327 18.54 -14.52 10.67
CA ARG A 327 17.52 -13.54 11.00
C ARG A 327 18.01 -12.65 12.12
N TYR A 328 17.83 -11.36 11.96
CA TYR A 328 18.28 -10.37 12.91
C TYR A 328 17.31 -9.19 12.98
N ASP A 329 17.12 -8.63 14.17
CA ASP A 329 16.40 -7.38 14.36
C ASP A 329 17.35 -6.20 14.15
N PRO A 330 17.13 -5.33 13.15
CA PRO A 330 17.99 -4.17 12.92
C PRO A 330 17.99 -3.16 14.08
N ALA A 331 16.97 -3.17 14.94
CA ALA A 331 16.86 -2.23 16.06
C ALA A 331 17.73 -2.63 17.27
N GLU A 332 18.09 -3.91 17.38
CA GLU A 332 18.93 -4.41 18.49
C GLU A 332 20.42 -4.14 18.32
N TYR A 333 20.84 -3.61 17.17
CA TYR A 333 22.27 -3.38 16.83
C TYR A 333 22.65 -1.89 16.89
N LYS A 334 22.08 -1.17 17.83
CA LYS A 334 22.46 0.24 18.08
C LYS A 334 23.62 0.35 19.02
#